data_ac6e15c81a9888b0dc61902953a8b897
#
_entry.id   ac6e15c81a9888b0dc61902953a8b897
#
_cell.length_a   1.000
_cell.length_b   1.000
_cell.length_c   1.000
_cell.angle_alpha   90.00
_cell.angle_beta   90.00
_cell.angle_gamma   90.00
#
_symmetry.space_group_name_H-M   'P 1'
#
loop_
_entity.id
_entity.type
_entity.pdbx_description
1 polymer ?
#
loop_
_entity_poly.entity_id
_entity_poly.type
_entity_poly.pdbx_seq_one_letter_code
_entity_poly.pdbx_strand_id
1 'polypeptide(L)'
;MRGLFTAGVMDVFMENEIAFDGIVGVSAGACFGCNYKSRQIGRVIRYNKRFARDPRYCSWKSLFRTGDLFTADFCYRELPMSLDVFDAAAYVANPMAFHVVVTDCATGKPVYRRLDRADEEAFRWIQASASMPLVSRPVAIDGSEYLDGGLSDGIPLRYFESLGYDRNVVITTRPHGYRKFPKRRMSLLKPLLRHHPAIYRALKNRHVWYNETLEYIDARVADGAALLIAPECPLEISRVCHDSDAMQRVYEIGRKAGQQRLSDARAFLQEEETPPLKGQD
;
A
#
# COMPACT_ATOMS: atom_id res chain seq x y z
N MET A 1 3.34 0.89 -10.97
CA MET A 1 4.34 -0.11 -10.52
C MET A 1 5.35 0.41 -9.49
N ARG A 2 5.24 1.66 -9.00
CA ARG A 2 6.17 2.20 -7.99
C ARG A 2 6.22 1.42 -6.67
N GLY A 3 5.15 0.71 -6.29
CA GLY A 3 5.13 -0.14 -5.10
C GLY A 3 6.21 -1.25 -5.08
N LEU A 4 6.83 -1.56 -6.23
CA LEU A 4 7.95 -2.50 -6.28
C LEU A 4 9.17 -2.02 -5.46
N PHE A 5 9.32 -0.71 -5.27
CA PHE A 5 10.27 -0.15 -4.30
C PHE A 5 9.96 -0.65 -2.89
N THR A 6 8.69 -0.55 -2.46
CA THR A 6 8.26 -1.07 -1.15
C THR A 6 8.50 -2.56 -1.03
N ALA A 7 8.22 -3.34 -2.10
CA ALA A 7 8.50 -4.78 -2.11
C ALA A 7 9.99 -5.08 -1.91
N GLY A 8 10.88 -4.32 -2.54
CA GLY A 8 12.33 -4.48 -2.35
C GLY A 8 12.78 -4.21 -0.92
N VAL A 9 12.25 -3.15 -0.28
CA VAL A 9 12.53 -2.87 1.15
C VAL A 9 12.01 -4.01 2.05
N MET A 10 10.77 -4.45 1.81
CA MET A 10 10.13 -5.51 2.59
C MET A 10 10.89 -6.84 2.49
N ASP A 11 11.36 -7.21 1.30
CA ASP A 11 12.11 -8.45 1.11
C ASP A 11 13.45 -8.41 1.87
N VAL A 12 14.16 -7.28 1.85
CA VAL A 12 15.38 -7.11 2.67
C VAL A 12 15.08 -7.25 4.15
N PHE A 13 13.97 -6.68 4.62
CA PHE A 13 13.58 -6.79 6.02
C PHE A 13 13.20 -8.21 6.40
N MET A 14 12.48 -8.95 5.55
CA MET A 14 12.16 -10.36 5.77
C MET A 14 13.42 -11.25 5.78
N GLU A 15 14.36 -11.02 4.85
CA GLU A 15 15.65 -11.72 4.78
C GLU A 15 16.51 -11.50 6.04
N ASN A 16 16.32 -10.39 6.72
CA ASN A 16 17.03 -10.00 7.93
C ASN A 16 16.21 -10.14 9.22
N GLU A 17 15.10 -10.87 9.13
CA GLU A 17 14.22 -11.23 10.25
C GLU A 17 13.67 -10.04 11.04
N ILE A 18 13.51 -8.87 10.39
CA ILE A 18 12.82 -7.74 11.01
C ILE A 18 11.36 -8.12 11.21
N ALA A 19 10.91 -8.10 12.45
CA ALA A 19 9.52 -8.39 12.82
C ALA A 19 8.77 -7.11 13.17
N PHE A 20 7.47 -7.11 12.90
CA PHE A 20 6.55 -6.04 13.26
C PHE A 20 5.30 -6.66 13.91
N ASP A 21 4.67 -5.93 14.83
CA ASP A 21 3.39 -6.33 15.44
C ASP A 21 2.22 -6.11 14.48
N GLY A 22 2.37 -5.18 13.55
CA GLY A 22 1.36 -4.87 12.57
C GLY A 22 1.89 -4.22 11.30
N ILE A 23 1.11 -4.31 10.25
CA ILE A 23 1.35 -3.64 8.97
C ILE A 23 0.03 -3.10 8.44
N VAL A 24 0.05 -1.91 7.87
CA VAL A 24 -1.08 -1.34 7.15
C VAL A 24 -0.69 -1.01 5.72
N GLY A 25 -1.45 -1.52 4.77
CA GLY A 25 -1.21 -1.34 3.34
C GLY A 25 -2.33 -0.57 2.65
N VAL A 26 -1.96 0.26 1.66
CA VAL A 26 -2.89 1.00 0.82
C VAL A 26 -2.57 0.73 -0.64
N SER A 27 -3.57 0.35 -1.44
CA SER A 27 -3.38 0.12 -2.88
C SER A 27 -2.29 -0.94 -3.14
N ALA A 28 -1.22 -0.60 -3.85
CA ALA A 28 -0.07 -1.50 -4.02
C ALA A 28 0.51 -1.98 -2.68
N GLY A 29 0.48 -1.15 -1.63
CA GLY A 29 0.90 -1.53 -0.29
C GLY A 29 0.02 -2.62 0.33
N ALA A 30 -1.27 -2.65 0.03
CA ALA A 30 -2.16 -3.74 0.43
C ALA A 30 -1.85 -5.04 -0.32
N CYS A 31 -1.69 -4.96 -1.66
CA CYS A 31 -1.36 -6.11 -2.50
C CYS A 31 0.00 -6.74 -2.17
N PHE A 32 0.95 -5.93 -1.72
CA PHE A 32 2.32 -6.38 -1.47
C PHE A 32 2.56 -6.71 0.01
N GLY A 33 1.98 -5.94 0.92
CA GLY A 33 2.14 -6.10 2.37
C GLY A 33 1.65 -7.44 2.91
N CYS A 34 0.61 -8.05 2.29
CA CYS A 34 0.16 -9.39 2.67
C CYS A 34 1.27 -10.45 2.55
N ASN A 35 2.23 -10.25 1.60
CA ASN A 35 3.36 -11.15 1.42
C ASN A 35 4.40 -11.03 2.54
N TYR A 36 4.46 -9.90 3.24
CA TYR A 36 5.28 -9.76 4.44
C TYR A 36 4.74 -10.65 5.57
N LYS A 37 3.44 -10.60 5.80
CA LYS A 37 2.78 -11.46 6.80
C LYS A 37 2.90 -12.95 6.47
N SER A 38 2.82 -13.34 5.19
CA SER A 38 3.03 -14.73 4.75
C SER A 38 4.50 -15.12 4.58
N ARG A 39 5.46 -14.20 4.84
CA ARG A 39 6.90 -14.40 4.70
C ARG A 39 7.34 -14.90 3.31
N GLN A 40 6.65 -14.49 2.26
CA GLN A 40 6.93 -14.92 0.89
C GLN A 40 7.90 -13.95 0.20
N ILE A 41 9.19 -14.07 0.53
CA ILE A 41 10.29 -13.29 -0.05
C ILE A 41 10.33 -13.47 -1.57
N GLY A 42 10.51 -12.36 -2.30
CA GLY A 42 10.62 -12.36 -3.77
C GLY A 42 9.32 -12.65 -4.52
N ARG A 43 8.21 -13.00 -3.83
CA ARG A 43 6.96 -13.31 -4.51
C ARG A 43 6.42 -12.12 -5.30
N VAL A 44 6.46 -10.93 -4.73
CA VAL A 44 5.94 -9.72 -5.40
C VAL A 44 6.65 -9.46 -6.71
N ILE A 45 7.97 -9.41 -6.72
CA ILE A 45 8.73 -9.14 -7.96
C ILE A 45 8.57 -10.29 -8.97
N ARG A 46 8.53 -11.54 -8.51
CA ARG A 46 8.39 -12.73 -9.34
C ARG A 46 7.10 -12.71 -10.17
N TYR A 47 5.94 -12.57 -9.54
CA TYR A 47 4.69 -12.57 -10.30
C TYR A 47 4.52 -11.31 -11.15
N ASN A 48 4.96 -10.14 -10.69
CA ASN A 48 4.89 -8.92 -11.48
C ASN A 48 5.70 -9.05 -12.78
N LYS A 49 6.91 -9.60 -12.73
CA LYS A 49 7.75 -9.86 -13.93
C LYS A 49 7.15 -10.95 -14.81
N ARG A 50 6.72 -12.07 -14.21
CA ARG A 50 6.15 -13.22 -14.93
C ARG A 50 4.94 -12.81 -15.77
N PHE A 51 4.06 -11.98 -15.21
CA PHE A 51 2.80 -11.59 -15.86
C PHE A 51 2.82 -10.17 -16.43
N ALA A 52 3.98 -9.52 -16.51
CA ALA A 52 4.13 -8.14 -17.01
C ALA A 52 3.47 -7.92 -18.38
N ARG A 53 3.55 -8.92 -19.27
CA ARG A 53 2.99 -8.88 -20.64
C ARG A 53 1.72 -9.69 -20.80
N ASP A 54 1.22 -10.34 -19.75
CA ASP A 54 -0.04 -11.09 -19.83
C ASP A 54 -1.23 -10.11 -19.85
N PRO A 55 -2.04 -10.11 -20.90
CA PRO A 55 -3.17 -9.19 -21.03
C PRO A 55 -4.26 -9.42 -19.97
N ARG A 56 -4.25 -10.58 -19.28
CA ARG A 56 -5.14 -10.88 -18.17
C ARG A 56 -4.69 -10.17 -16.90
N TYR A 57 -3.37 -9.92 -16.75
CA TYR A 57 -2.82 -9.24 -15.58
C TYR A 57 -3.15 -7.75 -15.60
N CYS A 58 -2.79 -7.03 -16.68
CA CYS A 58 -3.05 -5.60 -16.83
C CYS A 58 -3.12 -5.21 -18.30
N SER A 59 -4.27 -4.72 -18.78
CA SER A 59 -4.38 -4.24 -20.16
C SER A 59 -5.54 -3.26 -20.36
N TRP A 60 -5.39 -2.37 -21.34
CA TRP A 60 -6.50 -1.54 -21.82
C TRP A 60 -7.67 -2.38 -22.36
N LYS A 61 -7.38 -3.55 -22.97
CA LYS A 61 -8.41 -4.50 -23.42
C LYS A 61 -9.24 -5.00 -22.23
N SER A 62 -8.62 -5.28 -21.11
CA SER A 62 -9.32 -5.64 -19.87
C SER A 62 -10.23 -4.50 -19.42
N LEU A 63 -9.72 -3.27 -19.35
CA LEU A 63 -10.51 -2.10 -18.95
C LEU A 63 -11.78 -1.95 -19.80
N PHE A 64 -11.67 -2.05 -21.12
CA PHE A 64 -12.84 -1.94 -22.03
C PHE A 64 -13.83 -3.09 -21.87
N ARG A 65 -13.35 -4.32 -21.59
CA ARG A 65 -14.20 -5.51 -21.49
C ARG A 65 -14.84 -5.67 -20.11
N THR A 66 -14.09 -5.40 -19.05
CA THR A 66 -14.49 -5.70 -17.68
C THR A 66 -14.75 -4.45 -16.83
N GLY A 67 -14.27 -3.29 -17.27
CA GLY A 67 -14.24 -2.05 -16.48
C GLY A 67 -13.06 -1.96 -15.52
N ASP A 68 -12.15 -2.95 -15.56
CA ASP A 68 -10.97 -3.02 -14.70
C ASP A 68 -9.69 -3.12 -15.53
N LEU A 69 -8.74 -2.24 -15.25
CA LEU A 69 -7.42 -2.25 -15.88
C LEU A 69 -6.62 -3.48 -15.49
N PHE A 70 -6.67 -3.85 -14.21
CA PHE A 70 -6.18 -5.12 -13.66
C PHE A 70 -7.37 -6.05 -13.51
N THR A 71 -7.34 -7.20 -14.20
CA THR A 71 -8.47 -8.13 -14.14
C THR A 71 -8.60 -8.73 -12.75
N ALA A 72 -9.71 -8.45 -12.09
CA ALA A 72 -9.93 -8.82 -10.70
C ALA A 72 -9.81 -10.33 -10.47
N ASP A 73 -10.50 -11.14 -11.28
CA ASP A 73 -10.47 -12.59 -11.18
C ASP A 73 -9.04 -13.16 -11.34
N PHE A 74 -8.28 -12.64 -12.30
CA PHE A 74 -6.90 -13.07 -12.49
C PHE A 74 -6.00 -12.67 -11.32
N CYS A 75 -6.03 -11.41 -10.91
CA CYS A 75 -5.08 -10.87 -9.92
C CYS A 75 -5.36 -11.34 -8.48
N TYR A 76 -6.65 -11.50 -8.12
CA TYR A 76 -7.05 -11.75 -6.74
C TYR A 76 -7.62 -13.16 -6.51
N ARG A 77 -7.77 -13.98 -7.55
CA ARG A 77 -8.20 -15.37 -7.44
C ARG A 77 -7.24 -16.31 -8.15
N GLU A 78 -7.14 -16.28 -9.49
CA GLU A 78 -6.32 -17.25 -10.26
C GLU A 78 -4.83 -17.18 -9.86
N LEU A 79 -4.26 -15.99 -9.77
CA LEU A 79 -2.84 -15.80 -9.45
C LEU A 79 -2.51 -16.33 -8.04
N PRO A 80 -3.16 -15.89 -6.95
CA PRO A 80 -2.81 -16.35 -5.61
C PRO A 80 -3.23 -17.79 -5.31
N MET A 81 -4.20 -18.36 -6.02
CA MET A 81 -4.67 -19.72 -5.75
C MET A 81 -3.95 -20.79 -6.60
N SER A 82 -3.42 -20.44 -7.78
CA SER A 82 -2.95 -21.44 -8.75
C SER A 82 -1.64 -21.13 -9.45
N LEU A 83 -1.35 -19.85 -9.77
CA LEU A 83 -0.24 -19.51 -10.66
C LEU A 83 1.04 -19.12 -9.91
N ASP A 84 0.91 -18.43 -8.81
CA ASP A 84 1.95 -18.09 -7.86
C ASP A 84 1.31 -18.13 -6.45
N VAL A 85 1.21 -19.35 -5.92
CA VAL A 85 0.37 -19.68 -4.77
C VAL A 85 0.73 -18.83 -3.55
N PHE A 86 -0.31 -18.23 -2.95
CA PHE A 86 -0.19 -17.50 -1.70
C PHE A 86 -0.19 -18.47 -0.52
N ASP A 87 0.76 -18.32 0.38
CA ASP A 87 0.84 -19.18 1.57
C ASP A 87 -0.12 -18.67 2.65
N ALA A 88 -1.37 -19.13 2.55
CA ALA A 88 -2.42 -18.80 3.51
C ALA A 88 -2.14 -19.38 4.90
N ALA A 89 -1.45 -20.53 4.98
CA ALA A 89 -1.11 -21.16 6.26
C ALA A 89 -0.06 -20.33 7.02
N ALA A 90 1.03 -19.93 6.35
CA ALA A 90 2.03 -19.05 6.96
C ALA A 90 1.44 -17.68 7.33
N TYR A 91 0.52 -17.15 6.49
CA TYR A 91 -0.16 -15.89 6.79
C TYR A 91 -0.97 -15.97 8.09
N VAL A 92 -1.77 -17.02 8.28
CA VAL A 92 -2.59 -17.21 9.49
C VAL A 92 -1.74 -17.52 10.73
N ALA A 93 -0.66 -18.28 10.55
CA ALA A 93 0.25 -18.64 11.64
C ALA A 93 1.05 -17.43 12.18
N ASN A 94 1.26 -16.40 11.37
CA ASN A 94 1.97 -15.19 11.78
C ASN A 94 1.03 -14.29 12.62
N PRO A 95 1.38 -13.98 13.90
CA PRO A 95 0.55 -13.16 14.78
C PRO A 95 0.44 -11.69 14.36
N MET A 96 1.31 -11.20 13.47
CA MET A 96 1.33 -9.83 13.00
C MET A 96 -0.05 -9.40 12.46
N ALA A 97 -0.57 -8.28 12.92
CA ALA A 97 -1.82 -7.72 12.40
C ALA A 97 -1.63 -7.17 10.98
N PHE A 98 -2.54 -7.45 10.07
CA PHE A 98 -2.53 -6.87 8.73
C PHE A 98 -3.79 -6.06 8.49
N HIS A 99 -3.62 -4.78 8.17
CA HIS A 99 -4.71 -3.85 7.90
C HIS A 99 -4.64 -3.34 6.47
N VAL A 100 -5.81 -3.15 5.88
CA VAL A 100 -5.95 -2.48 4.57
C VAL A 100 -6.84 -1.26 4.68
N VAL A 101 -6.60 -0.28 3.84
CA VAL A 101 -7.41 0.93 3.75
C VAL A 101 -8.16 0.94 2.44
N VAL A 102 -9.44 1.22 2.51
CA VAL A 102 -10.33 1.45 1.36
C VAL A 102 -11.05 2.78 1.54
N THR A 103 -11.61 3.32 0.46
CA THR A 103 -12.46 4.51 0.49
C THR A 103 -13.91 4.11 0.25
N ASP A 104 -14.79 4.38 1.20
CA ASP A 104 -16.23 4.16 1.05
C ASP A 104 -16.81 5.10 0.00
N CYS A 105 -17.51 4.55 -0.99
CA CYS A 105 -18.02 5.30 -2.13
C CYS A 105 -19.16 6.26 -1.79
N ALA A 106 -19.94 5.97 -0.75
CA ALA A 106 -21.07 6.79 -0.33
C ALA A 106 -20.60 8.02 0.44
N THR A 107 -19.60 7.88 1.30
CA THR A 107 -19.12 8.93 2.20
C THR A 107 -17.84 9.62 1.71
N GLY A 108 -17.00 8.93 0.94
CA GLY A 108 -15.66 9.37 0.55
C GLY A 108 -14.64 9.30 1.70
N LYS A 109 -15.00 8.69 2.82
CA LYS A 109 -14.14 8.54 4.00
C LYS A 109 -13.32 7.25 3.94
N PRO A 110 -12.18 7.18 4.65
CA PRO A 110 -11.43 5.94 4.78
C PRO A 110 -12.16 4.92 5.64
N VAL A 111 -12.06 3.66 5.25
CA VAL A 111 -12.45 2.50 6.05
C VAL A 111 -11.22 1.63 6.20
N TYR A 112 -10.95 1.24 7.44
CA TYR A 112 -9.81 0.42 7.80
C TYR A 112 -10.30 -0.97 8.15
N ARG A 113 -9.74 -2.00 7.50
CA ARG A 113 -10.13 -3.38 7.73
C ARG A 113 -8.93 -4.21 8.14
N ARG A 114 -9.02 -4.85 9.29
CA ARG A 114 -8.06 -5.87 9.70
C ARG A 114 -8.40 -7.18 9.00
N LEU A 115 -7.38 -7.85 8.45
CA LEU A 115 -7.50 -9.11 7.74
C LEU A 115 -6.69 -10.19 8.49
N ASP A 116 -7.40 -11.00 9.27
CA ASP A 116 -6.77 -12.07 10.06
C ASP A 116 -6.63 -13.38 9.25
N ARG A 117 -7.41 -13.53 8.18
CA ARG A 117 -7.43 -14.69 7.29
C ARG A 117 -7.00 -14.31 5.89
N ALA A 118 -6.55 -15.29 5.11
CA ALA A 118 -6.19 -15.14 3.70
C ALA A 118 -7.19 -15.91 2.81
N ASP A 119 -8.46 -15.60 2.96
CA ASP A 119 -9.57 -16.18 2.22
C ASP A 119 -10.03 -15.24 1.07
N GLU A 120 -11.08 -15.65 0.36
CA GLU A 120 -11.62 -14.86 -0.74
C GLU A 120 -12.10 -13.47 -0.30
N GLU A 121 -12.68 -13.36 0.90
CA GLU A 121 -13.11 -12.07 1.47
C GLU A 121 -11.92 -11.14 1.68
N ALA A 122 -10.81 -11.65 2.24
CA ALA A 122 -9.60 -10.87 2.44
C ALA A 122 -9.03 -10.36 1.10
N PHE A 123 -8.99 -11.20 0.07
CA PHE A 123 -8.56 -10.77 -1.26
C PHE A 123 -9.51 -9.77 -1.92
N ARG A 124 -10.81 -9.80 -1.62
CA ARG A 124 -11.75 -8.76 -2.05
C ARG A 124 -11.48 -7.41 -1.39
N TRP A 125 -11.13 -7.37 -0.10
CA TRP A 125 -10.69 -6.14 0.57
C TRP A 125 -9.38 -5.59 -0.01
N ILE A 126 -8.41 -6.47 -0.32
CA ILE A 126 -7.15 -6.08 -0.99
C ILE A 126 -7.45 -5.53 -2.39
N GLN A 127 -8.34 -6.17 -3.15
CA GLN A 127 -8.82 -5.68 -4.44
C GLN A 127 -9.44 -4.29 -4.31
N ALA A 128 -10.34 -4.08 -3.36
CA ALA A 128 -10.99 -2.79 -3.12
C ALA A 128 -9.95 -1.69 -2.84
N SER A 129 -8.96 -2.01 -1.98
CA SER A 129 -7.86 -1.09 -1.67
C SER A 129 -7.04 -0.66 -2.90
N ALA A 130 -6.97 -1.50 -3.93
CA ALA A 130 -6.25 -1.23 -5.17
C ALA A 130 -7.13 -0.78 -6.35
N SER A 131 -8.45 -0.67 -6.14
CA SER A 131 -9.42 -0.30 -7.17
C SER A 131 -9.46 1.21 -7.37
N MET A 132 -8.66 1.71 -8.33
CA MET A 132 -8.58 3.14 -8.62
C MET A 132 -9.80 3.63 -9.42
N PRO A 133 -10.42 4.75 -9.05
CA PRO A 133 -11.56 5.29 -9.79
C PRO A 133 -11.19 5.58 -11.26
N LEU A 134 -12.15 5.39 -12.15
CA LEU A 134 -12.07 5.54 -13.60
C LEU A 134 -11.29 4.45 -14.35
N VAL A 135 -10.51 3.64 -13.67
CA VAL A 135 -9.76 2.53 -14.26
C VAL A 135 -10.04 1.20 -13.55
N SER A 136 -10.93 1.21 -12.57
CA SER A 136 -11.50 0.04 -11.90
C SER A 136 -12.92 0.32 -11.46
N ARG A 137 -13.72 -0.72 -11.38
CA ARG A 137 -15.07 -0.66 -10.78
C ARG A 137 -14.97 -0.59 -9.27
N PRO A 138 -15.94 0.04 -8.58
CA PRO A 138 -16.10 -0.13 -7.15
C PRO A 138 -16.29 -1.61 -6.81
N VAL A 139 -15.73 -2.03 -5.70
CA VAL A 139 -15.86 -3.40 -5.18
C VAL A 139 -16.96 -3.41 -4.14
N ALA A 140 -18.00 -4.21 -4.38
CA ALA A 140 -19.10 -4.38 -3.44
C ALA A 140 -18.72 -5.41 -2.38
N ILE A 141 -18.79 -5.02 -1.08
CA ILE A 141 -18.55 -5.87 0.07
C ILE A 141 -19.62 -5.51 1.13
N ASP A 142 -20.33 -6.48 1.64
CA ASP A 142 -21.34 -6.31 2.71
C ASP A 142 -22.37 -5.19 2.42
N GLY A 143 -22.83 -5.10 1.16
CA GLY A 143 -23.82 -4.10 0.75
C GLY A 143 -23.31 -2.69 0.54
N SER A 144 -22.01 -2.45 0.73
CA SER A 144 -21.35 -1.16 0.47
C SER A 144 -20.35 -1.28 -0.68
N GLU A 145 -20.03 -0.15 -1.31
CA GLU A 145 -19.06 -0.07 -2.40
C GLU A 145 -17.79 0.66 -1.99
N TYR A 146 -16.65 0.11 -2.37
CA TYR A 146 -15.34 0.62 -1.98
C TYR A 146 -14.42 0.81 -3.17
N LEU A 147 -13.54 1.80 -3.04
CA LEU A 147 -12.45 2.12 -3.98
C LEU A 147 -11.12 2.28 -3.24
N ASP A 148 -10.04 2.53 -4.01
CA ASP A 148 -8.67 2.69 -3.54
C ASP A 148 -8.57 3.60 -2.31
N GLY A 149 -7.99 3.08 -1.23
CA GLY A 149 -7.81 3.80 0.03
C GLY A 149 -6.98 5.06 -0.10
N GLY A 150 -6.07 5.13 -1.06
CA GLY A 150 -5.27 6.31 -1.32
C GLY A 150 -6.06 7.52 -1.85
N LEU A 151 -7.40 7.44 -1.97
CA LEU A 151 -8.27 8.58 -2.21
C LEU A 151 -8.50 9.39 -0.94
N SER A 152 -8.70 8.71 0.18
CA SER A 152 -9.06 9.28 1.48
C SER A 152 -7.90 9.28 2.47
N ASP A 153 -7.16 8.17 2.57
CA ASP A 153 -5.96 8.05 3.41
C ASP A 153 -4.90 7.21 2.71
N GLY A 154 -3.88 7.85 2.17
CA GLY A 154 -2.85 7.21 1.37
C GLY A 154 -1.63 6.73 2.15
N ILE A 155 -1.44 7.20 3.39
CA ILE A 155 -0.37 6.80 4.32
C ILE A 155 -0.95 6.86 5.74
N PRO A 156 -1.57 5.77 6.21
CA PRO A 156 -2.44 5.74 7.39
C PRO A 156 -1.67 5.70 8.73
N LEU A 157 -0.66 6.57 8.90
CA LEU A 157 0.16 6.61 10.12
C LEU A 157 -0.69 6.95 11.35
N ARG A 158 -1.55 7.99 11.27
CA ARG A 158 -2.42 8.40 12.39
C ARG A 158 -3.36 7.28 12.83
N TYR A 159 -3.86 6.49 11.87
CA TYR A 159 -4.69 5.32 12.18
C TYR A 159 -3.89 4.27 12.95
N PHE A 160 -2.66 3.97 12.55
CA PHE A 160 -1.84 2.99 13.24
C PHE A 160 -1.46 3.44 14.65
N GLU A 161 -1.10 4.70 14.82
CA GLU A 161 -0.85 5.28 16.15
C GLU A 161 -2.09 5.22 17.04
N SER A 162 -3.30 5.41 16.48
CA SER A 162 -4.56 5.29 17.24
C SER A 162 -4.86 3.88 17.73
N LEU A 163 -4.18 2.86 17.17
CA LEU A 163 -4.25 1.47 17.62
C LEU A 163 -3.17 1.12 18.66
N GLY A 164 -2.30 2.07 19.03
CA GLY A 164 -1.23 1.87 20.00
C GLY A 164 0.10 1.42 19.37
N TYR A 165 0.27 1.54 18.05
CA TYR A 165 1.55 1.31 17.40
C TYR A 165 2.39 2.60 17.46
N ASP A 166 3.23 2.74 18.49
CA ASP A 166 3.94 3.97 18.78
C ASP A 166 5.21 4.15 17.94
N ARG A 167 5.80 3.05 17.43
CA ARG A 167 6.98 3.04 16.58
C ARG A 167 6.65 2.55 15.19
N ASN A 168 6.71 3.45 14.21
CA ASN A 168 6.26 3.15 12.87
C ASN A 168 7.35 3.31 11.81
N VAL A 169 7.61 2.26 11.03
CA VAL A 169 8.42 2.36 9.81
C VAL A 169 7.51 2.70 8.63
N VAL A 170 7.70 3.88 8.08
CA VAL A 170 6.89 4.38 6.95
C VAL A 170 7.68 4.24 5.65
N ILE A 171 7.16 3.45 4.71
CA ILE A 171 7.77 3.28 3.39
C ILE A 171 6.95 4.05 2.36
N THR A 172 7.53 5.09 1.77
CA THR A 172 6.90 5.86 0.69
C THR A 172 7.49 5.52 -0.67
N THR A 173 6.70 5.71 -1.73
CA THR A 173 7.15 5.50 -3.13
C THR A 173 7.43 6.82 -3.85
N ARG A 174 7.55 7.89 -3.08
CA ARG A 174 7.93 9.23 -3.53
C ARG A 174 9.11 9.70 -2.69
N PRO A 175 10.02 10.48 -3.25
CA PRO A 175 11.14 11.03 -2.51
C PRO A 175 10.65 11.88 -1.33
N HIS A 176 11.47 11.99 -0.30
CA HIS A 176 11.26 12.96 0.76
C HIS A 176 11.14 14.38 0.17
N GLY A 177 10.30 15.21 0.75
CA GLY A 177 10.02 16.56 0.24
C GLY A 177 9.05 16.61 -0.96
N TYR A 178 8.58 15.45 -1.48
CA TYR A 178 7.53 15.45 -2.50
C TYR A 178 6.26 16.14 -1.99
N ARG A 179 5.63 16.93 -2.85
CA ARG A 179 4.29 17.49 -2.61
C ARG A 179 3.36 17.14 -3.76
N LYS A 180 2.13 16.83 -3.42
CA LYS A 180 1.08 16.55 -4.39
C LYS A 180 0.37 17.84 -4.78
N PHE A 181 0.19 18.06 -6.06
CA PHE A 181 -0.51 19.23 -6.58
C PHE A 181 -1.98 18.91 -6.92
N PRO A 182 -2.86 19.91 -6.89
CA PRO A 182 -4.23 19.75 -7.35
C PRO A 182 -4.27 19.28 -8.80
N LYS A 183 -5.18 18.37 -9.12
CA LYS A 183 -5.35 17.92 -10.50
C LYS A 183 -5.95 19.05 -11.34
N ARG A 184 -5.29 19.40 -12.43
CA ARG A 184 -5.85 20.29 -13.44
C ARG A 184 -7.09 19.63 -14.06
N ARG A 185 -8.11 20.43 -14.40
CA ARG A 185 -9.35 20.00 -15.09
C ARG A 185 -10.19 18.96 -14.31
N MET A 186 -10.19 19.05 -12.96
CA MET A 186 -11.04 18.18 -12.12
C MET A 186 -12.52 18.22 -12.51
N SER A 187 -13.02 19.37 -13.01
CA SER A 187 -14.41 19.54 -13.46
C SER A 187 -14.81 18.55 -14.56
N LEU A 188 -13.87 18.12 -15.41
CA LEU A 188 -14.14 17.15 -16.46
C LEU A 188 -14.44 15.74 -15.92
N LEU A 189 -14.06 15.45 -14.69
CA LEU A 189 -14.34 14.17 -14.04
C LEU A 189 -15.69 14.13 -13.34
N LYS A 190 -16.35 15.29 -13.17
CA LYS A 190 -17.64 15.39 -12.47
C LYS A 190 -18.74 14.53 -13.12
N PRO A 191 -18.97 14.58 -14.46
CA PRO A 191 -19.98 13.74 -15.09
C PRO A 191 -19.66 12.24 -15.01
N LEU A 192 -18.38 11.85 -15.06
CA LEU A 192 -17.94 10.45 -14.95
C LEU A 192 -18.17 9.89 -13.54
N LEU A 193 -18.12 10.73 -12.52
CA LEU A 193 -18.30 10.38 -11.10
C LEU A 193 -19.67 10.83 -10.55
N ARG A 194 -20.67 11.05 -11.42
CA ARG A 194 -22.00 11.53 -11.02
C ARG A 194 -22.71 10.63 -10.02
N HIS A 195 -22.45 9.31 -10.10
CA HIS A 195 -23.04 8.32 -9.20
C HIS A 195 -22.28 8.20 -7.88
N HIS A 196 -21.06 8.74 -7.80
CA HIS A 196 -20.20 8.73 -6.62
C HIS A 196 -19.67 10.15 -6.31
N PRO A 197 -20.55 11.10 -5.95
CA PRO A 197 -20.15 12.50 -5.72
C PRO A 197 -19.18 12.65 -4.55
N ALA A 198 -19.22 11.75 -3.57
CA ALA A 198 -18.26 11.71 -2.46
C ALA A 198 -16.84 11.36 -2.95
N ILE A 199 -16.71 10.43 -3.89
CA ILE A 199 -15.43 10.10 -4.54
C ILE A 199 -14.88 11.27 -5.33
N TYR A 200 -15.75 12.03 -6.02
CA TYR A 200 -15.30 13.25 -6.68
C TYR A 200 -14.72 14.28 -5.68
N ARG A 201 -15.39 14.50 -4.53
CA ARG A 201 -14.88 15.37 -3.46
C ARG A 201 -13.55 14.85 -2.88
N ALA A 202 -13.44 13.54 -2.62
CA ALA A 202 -12.21 12.92 -2.15
C ALA A 202 -11.05 13.14 -3.14
N LEU A 203 -11.26 12.90 -4.42
CA LEU A 203 -10.26 13.14 -5.47
C LEU A 203 -9.82 14.62 -5.55
N LYS A 204 -10.77 15.56 -5.37
CA LYS A 204 -10.49 16.99 -5.39
C LYS A 204 -9.60 17.42 -4.23
N ASN A 205 -9.85 16.88 -3.04
CA ASN A 205 -9.13 17.24 -1.80
C ASN A 205 -7.91 16.38 -1.51
N ARG A 206 -7.71 15.27 -2.25
CA ARG A 206 -6.64 14.30 -2.05
C ARG A 206 -5.24 14.91 -1.89
N HIS A 207 -4.94 15.99 -2.61
CA HIS A 207 -3.64 16.65 -2.54
C HIS A 207 -3.43 17.36 -1.21
N VAL A 208 -4.47 17.93 -0.62
CA VAL A 208 -4.42 18.57 0.70
C VAL A 208 -4.12 17.51 1.76
N TRP A 209 -5.00 16.53 1.90
CA TRP A 209 -4.85 15.49 2.93
C TRP A 209 -3.53 14.71 2.83
N TYR A 210 -3.10 14.42 1.60
CA TYR A 210 -1.82 13.73 1.39
C TYR A 210 -0.62 14.58 1.84
N ASN A 211 -0.64 15.90 1.57
CA ASN A 211 0.45 16.80 1.98
C ASN A 211 0.45 17.01 3.49
N GLU A 212 -0.71 17.17 4.12
CA GLU A 212 -0.86 17.21 5.58
C GLU A 212 -0.32 15.93 6.25
N THR A 213 -0.55 14.77 5.63
CA THR A 213 0.01 13.50 6.11
C THR A 213 1.54 13.47 5.99
N LEU A 214 2.12 14.00 4.90
CA LEU A 214 3.57 14.08 4.77
C LEU A 214 4.20 14.99 5.82
N GLU A 215 3.59 16.14 6.10
CA GLU A 215 4.02 17.05 7.18
C GLU A 215 3.94 16.40 8.55
N TYR A 216 2.89 15.62 8.78
CA TYR A 216 2.75 14.85 10.00
C TYR A 216 3.84 13.77 10.14
N ILE A 217 4.16 13.05 9.05
CA ILE A 217 5.25 12.07 9.04
C ILE A 217 6.58 12.74 9.35
N ASP A 218 6.86 13.91 8.74
CA ASP A 218 8.08 14.67 8.98
C ASP A 218 8.21 15.05 10.47
N ALA A 219 7.11 15.48 11.11
CA ALA A 219 7.08 15.77 12.53
C ALA A 219 7.33 14.50 13.38
N ARG A 220 6.68 13.38 13.05
CA ARG A 220 6.88 12.12 13.80
C ARG A 220 8.29 11.55 13.64
N VAL A 221 8.93 11.78 12.49
CA VAL A 221 10.35 11.42 12.29
C VAL A 221 11.25 12.30 13.14
N ALA A 222 10.98 13.60 13.23
CA ALA A 222 11.73 14.52 14.09
C ALA A 222 11.59 14.18 15.58
N ASP A 223 10.41 13.71 16.00
CA ASP A 223 10.14 13.25 17.36
C ASP A 223 10.73 11.86 17.68
N GLY A 224 11.35 11.18 16.72
CA GLY A 224 11.85 9.81 16.88
C GLY A 224 10.77 8.73 16.94
N ALA A 225 9.52 9.03 16.61
CA ALA A 225 8.39 8.08 16.66
C ALA A 225 8.12 7.41 15.32
N ALA A 226 8.75 7.86 14.25
CA ALA A 226 8.67 7.24 12.94
C ALA A 226 10.04 7.16 12.26
N LEU A 227 10.25 6.08 11.49
CA LEU A 227 11.38 5.92 10.59
C LEU A 227 10.86 5.99 9.15
N LEU A 228 11.30 6.99 8.39
CA LEU A 228 10.91 7.13 6.98
C LEU A 228 11.93 6.47 6.06
N ILE A 229 11.44 5.60 5.17
CA ILE A 229 12.19 5.02 4.06
C ILE A 229 11.55 5.49 2.75
N ALA A 230 12.30 6.24 1.97
CA ALA A 230 11.84 6.83 0.72
C ALA A 230 12.93 6.68 -0.36
N PRO A 231 12.57 6.62 -1.65
CA PRO A 231 13.57 6.67 -2.72
C PRO A 231 14.24 8.05 -2.73
N GLU A 232 15.54 8.09 -3.02
CA GLU A 232 16.32 9.34 -3.11
C GLU A 232 15.83 10.25 -4.24
N CYS A 233 15.40 9.63 -5.36
CA CYS A 233 14.92 10.31 -6.57
C CYS A 233 13.56 9.77 -7.01
N PRO A 234 12.81 10.50 -7.87
CA PRO A 234 11.59 9.99 -8.45
C PRO A 234 11.82 8.67 -9.20
N LEU A 235 11.01 7.66 -8.87
CA LEU A 235 11.08 6.35 -9.54
C LEU A 235 10.59 6.47 -10.98
N GLU A 236 11.46 6.13 -11.93
CA GLU A 236 11.19 6.19 -13.38
C GLU A 236 10.36 4.97 -13.84
N ILE A 237 9.16 4.86 -13.34
CA ILE A 237 8.22 3.81 -13.73
C ILE A 237 6.78 4.34 -13.76
N SER A 238 6.04 3.97 -14.79
CA SER A 238 4.61 4.30 -14.91
C SER A 238 3.75 3.45 -13.95
N ARG A 239 2.48 3.84 -13.78
CA ARG A 239 1.52 3.04 -12.99
C ARG A 239 1.26 1.69 -13.63
N VAL A 240 1.20 1.68 -14.95
CA VAL A 240 1.12 0.48 -15.78
C VAL A 240 2.45 0.35 -16.48
N CYS A 241 3.11 -0.77 -16.28
CA CYS A 241 4.40 -1.06 -16.89
C CYS A 241 4.38 -2.52 -17.35
N HIS A 242 4.85 -2.77 -18.56
CA HIS A 242 4.99 -4.11 -19.15
C HIS A 242 6.47 -4.48 -19.37
N ASP A 243 7.38 -3.62 -18.92
CA ASP A 243 8.82 -3.82 -18.99
C ASP A 243 9.30 -4.45 -17.66
N SER A 244 9.67 -5.72 -17.73
CA SER A 244 10.18 -6.50 -16.59
C SER A 244 11.50 -5.95 -16.05
N ASP A 245 12.32 -5.32 -16.89
CA ASP A 245 13.61 -4.79 -16.46
C ASP A 245 13.43 -3.45 -15.73
N ALA A 246 12.48 -2.62 -16.17
CA ALA A 246 12.07 -1.44 -15.41
C ALA A 246 11.48 -1.80 -14.05
N MET A 247 10.71 -2.88 -13.96
CA MET A 247 10.21 -3.41 -12.70
C MET A 247 11.34 -3.86 -11.79
N GLN A 248 12.31 -4.61 -12.33
CA GLN A 248 13.49 -5.07 -11.58
C GLN A 248 14.31 -3.89 -11.05
N ARG A 249 14.59 -2.89 -11.89
CA ARG A 249 15.33 -1.68 -11.45
C ARG A 249 14.69 -1.00 -10.26
N VAL A 250 13.36 -0.81 -10.28
CA VAL A 250 12.64 -0.17 -9.18
C VAL A 250 12.68 -1.02 -7.92
N TYR A 251 12.55 -2.33 -8.05
CA TYR A 251 12.67 -3.28 -6.94
C TYR A 251 14.08 -3.23 -6.33
N GLU A 252 15.16 -3.22 -7.15
CA GLU A 252 16.53 -3.13 -6.66
C GLU A 252 16.83 -1.79 -5.96
N ILE A 253 16.26 -0.68 -6.42
CA ILE A 253 16.32 0.60 -5.70
C ILE A 253 15.73 0.44 -4.30
N GLY A 254 14.59 -0.28 -4.19
CA GLY A 254 13.98 -0.59 -2.91
C GLY A 254 14.85 -1.48 -2.03
N ARG A 255 15.46 -2.52 -2.60
CA ARG A 255 16.40 -3.39 -1.86
C ARG A 255 17.58 -2.60 -1.31
N LYS A 256 18.20 -1.76 -2.17
CA LYS A 256 19.31 -0.89 -1.74
C LYS A 256 18.89 0.02 -0.58
N ALA A 257 17.74 0.67 -0.69
CA ALA A 257 17.22 1.52 0.38
C ALA A 257 16.96 0.72 1.67
N GLY A 258 16.40 -0.49 1.56
CA GLY A 258 16.21 -1.40 2.71
C GLY A 258 17.52 -1.78 3.38
N GLN A 259 18.55 -2.12 2.61
CA GLN A 259 19.89 -2.45 3.13
C GLN A 259 20.54 -1.25 3.83
N GLN A 260 20.47 -0.06 3.23
CA GLN A 260 21.04 1.16 3.81
C GLN A 260 20.37 1.56 5.12
N ARG A 261 19.08 1.26 5.29
CA ARG A 261 18.30 1.60 6.48
C ARG A 261 18.12 0.45 7.48
N LEU A 262 18.76 -0.70 7.23
CA LEU A 262 18.57 -1.91 8.04
C LEU A 262 19.04 -1.72 9.49
N SER A 263 20.22 -1.14 9.68
CA SER A 263 20.77 -0.85 11.02
C SER A 263 19.90 0.14 11.78
N ASP A 264 19.45 1.20 11.09
CA ASP A 264 18.58 2.21 11.68
C ASP A 264 17.21 1.61 12.07
N ALA A 265 16.66 0.72 11.22
CA ALA A 265 15.40 0.05 11.49
C ALA A 265 15.52 -0.89 12.72
N ARG A 266 16.63 -1.63 12.83
CA ARG A 266 16.91 -2.47 14.01
C ARG A 266 17.02 -1.64 15.29
N ALA A 267 17.83 -0.59 15.28
CA ALA A 267 17.97 0.30 16.42
C ALA A 267 16.62 0.93 16.81
N PHE A 268 15.90 1.49 15.83
CA PHE A 268 14.60 2.11 16.01
C PHE A 268 13.55 1.18 16.64
N LEU A 269 13.54 -0.11 16.28
CA LEU A 269 12.59 -1.10 16.80
C LEU A 269 13.02 -1.69 18.16
N GLN A 270 14.32 -1.66 18.50
CA GLN A 270 14.89 -2.25 19.73
C GLN A 270 15.06 -1.25 20.87
N GLU A 271 14.98 0.07 20.63
CA GLU A 271 15.01 1.04 21.73
C GLU A 271 13.84 0.78 22.68
N GLU A 272 14.14 0.22 23.86
CA GLU A 272 13.19 0.11 24.97
C GLU A 272 12.74 1.51 25.40
N GLU A 273 11.47 1.67 25.76
CA GLU A 273 10.98 2.87 26.44
C GLU A 273 11.89 3.15 27.63
N THR A 274 12.65 4.24 27.58
CA THR A 274 13.29 4.74 28.79
C THR A 274 12.15 5.11 29.74
N PRO A 275 12.00 4.43 30.89
CA PRO A 275 10.91 4.75 31.80
C PRO A 275 11.02 6.23 32.18
N PRO A 276 9.89 6.95 32.31
CA PRO A 276 9.91 8.35 32.68
C PRO A 276 10.71 8.50 33.96
N LEU A 277 11.69 9.41 33.96
CA LEU A 277 12.47 9.76 35.15
C LEU A 277 11.45 10.04 36.25
N LYS A 278 11.40 9.12 37.26
CA LYS A 278 10.64 9.36 38.47
C LYS A 278 11.21 10.66 39.08
N GLY A 279 10.35 11.68 39.11
CA GLY A 279 10.68 12.93 39.79
C GLY A 279 11.22 12.60 41.16
N GLN A 280 12.39 13.12 41.42
CA GLN A 280 12.90 13.23 42.81
C GLN A 280 12.08 14.32 43.45
N ASP A 281 11.22 13.92 44.41
CA ASP A 281 10.62 14.82 45.41
C ASP A 281 11.69 15.46 46.28
#